data_c54f45555868e30936fc824808340b82
#
_entry.id   c54f45555868e30936fc824808340b82
#
_cell.length_a   1.000
_cell.length_b   1.000
_cell.length_c   1.000
_cell.angle_alpha   90.00
_cell.angle_beta   90.00
_cell.angle_gamma   90.00
#
_symmetry.space_group_name_H-M   'P 1'
#
loop_
_entity.id
_entity.type
_entity.pdbx_description
1 polymer ?
#
loop_
_entity_poly.entity_id
_entity_poly.type
_entity_poly.pdbx_seq_one_letter_code
_entity_poly.pdbx_strand_id
1 'polypeptide(L)'
;PDMLTVFNHEETGIEVVSNEETNHVGVSNNDFKGMRMQDMVPKEAYHNIHNNLQKAIATGRGSTAHHELDVDGTLHYYENRIFPLDEEYVLIMCRDISERVATQQNLEIFKRVLDKVSDSILAVSVDGTLVYANRQFIEEYGVKEELGTQKVYDLPVSLNTKEIFDKRVQEIRDNGGNFAYRAKYTRVGETKL
;
A
#
# COMPACT_ATOMS: atom_id res chain seq x y z
N PRO A 1 -13.60 -4.97 9.20
CA PRO A 1 -13.36 -5.19 10.64
C PRO A 1 -12.45 -6.39 10.85
N ASP A 2 -11.65 -6.32 11.92
CA ASP A 2 -10.66 -7.36 12.22
C ASP A 2 -11.34 -8.52 12.97
N MET A 3 -11.04 -9.76 12.61
CA MET A 3 -11.46 -10.92 13.36
C MET A 3 -10.42 -11.21 14.45
N LEU A 4 -10.86 -11.27 15.71
CA LEU A 4 -10.02 -11.61 16.86
C LEU A 4 -10.37 -13.01 17.35
N THR A 5 -9.38 -13.88 17.40
CA THR A 5 -9.54 -15.28 17.83
C THR A 5 -8.48 -15.66 18.86
N VAL A 6 -8.88 -16.48 19.82
CA VAL A 6 -7.98 -17.05 20.82
C VAL A 6 -7.78 -18.52 20.53
N PHE A 7 -6.53 -18.95 20.50
CA PHE A 7 -6.12 -20.35 20.39
C PHE A 7 -5.27 -20.74 21.60
N ASN A 8 -5.29 -22.03 21.93
CA ASN A 8 -4.26 -22.55 22.81
C ASN A 8 -2.97 -22.85 22.04
N HIS A 9 -1.87 -23.18 22.76
CA HIS A 9 -0.59 -23.50 22.14
C HIS A 9 -0.60 -24.79 21.30
N GLU A 10 -1.63 -25.62 21.42
CA GLU A 10 -1.89 -26.78 20.56
C GLU A 10 -2.69 -26.39 19.28
N GLU A 11 -2.91 -25.10 19.07
CA GLU A 11 -3.62 -24.53 17.90
C GLU A 11 -5.09 -24.93 17.81
N THR A 12 -5.70 -25.19 18.97
CA THR A 12 -7.14 -25.42 19.08
C THR A 12 -7.85 -24.13 19.41
N GLY A 13 -8.91 -23.81 18.66
CA GLY A 13 -9.72 -22.59 18.83
C GLY A 13 -10.45 -22.60 20.16
N ILE A 14 -10.31 -21.53 20.92
CA ILE A 14 -10.92 -21.34 22.24
C ILE A 14 -12.10 -20.39 22.15
N GLU A 15 -11.92 -19.22 21.54
CA GLU A 15 -12.93 -18.17 21.49
C GLU A 15 -12.74 -17.26 20.29
N VAL A 16 -13.87 -16.75 19.75
CA VAL A 16 -13.89 -15.60 18.84
C VAL A 16 -14.33 -14.39 19.65
N VAL A 17 -13.43 -13.40 19.75
CA VAL A 17 -13.62 -12.21 20.60
C VAL A 17 -14.32 -11.08 19.85
N SER A 18 -14.29 -11.04 18.53
CA SER A 18 -14.90 -9.97 17.72
C SER A 18 -16.42 -10.19 17.57
N ASN A 19 -17.18 -9.12 17.79
CA ASN A 19 -18.65 -9.12 17.84
C ASN A 19 -19.35 -8.98 16.47
N GLU A 20 -18.64 -9.07 15.35
CA GLU A 20 -19.27 -8.87 14.04
C GLU A 20 -19.66 -10.19 13.39
N GLU A 21 -20.91 -10.28 12.94
CA GLU A 21 -21.53 -11.44 12.29
C GLU A 21 -20.88 -11.84 10.95
N THR A 22 -19.92 -11.09 10.47
CA THR A 22 -19.20 -11.34 9.21
C THR A 22 -17.90 -12.11 9.46
N ASN A 23 -18.04 -13.41 9.64
CA ASN A 23 -16.90 -14.34 9.57
C ASN A 23 -16.41 -14.48 8.13
N HIS A 24 -15.34 -13.76 7.77
CA HIS A 24 -14.66 -13.94 6.48
C HIS A 24 -14.14 -15.37 6.26
N VAL A 25 -14.12 -16.20 7.30
CA VAL A 25 -13.70 -17.60 7.25
C VAL A 25 -14.89 -18.56 7.13
N GLY A 26 -16.13 -18.07 7.14
CA GLY A 26 -17.35 -18.90 7.00
C GLY A 26 -17.64 -19.86 8.16
N VAL A 27 -16.97 -19.69 9.31
CA VAL A 27 -17.14 -20.53 10.50
C VAL A 27 -17.93 -19.77 11.55
N SER A 28 -19.02 -20.34 12.06
CA SER A 28 -19.78 -19.71 13.13
C SER A 28 -18.97 -19.71 14.45
N ASN A 29 -19.26 -18.75 15.35
CA ASN A 29 -18.59 -18.68 16.66
C ASN A 29 -18.74 -19.97 17.47
N ASN A 30 -19.85 -20.69 17.30
CA ASN A 30 -20.09 -21.96 17.99
C ASN A 30 -19.26 -23.11 17.40
N ASP A 31 -19.02 -23.08 16.09
CA ASP A 31 -18.25 -24.11 15.41
C ASP A 31 -16.74 -23.90 15.58
N PHE A 32 -16.30 -22.66 15.84
CA PHE A 32 -14.89 -22.33 16.03
C PHE A 32 -14.27 -23.04 17.25
N LYS A 33 -15.04 -23.15 18.32
CA LYS A 33 -14.56 -23.74 19.57
C LYS A 33 -14.22 -25.21 19.40
N GLY A 34 -12.97 -25.57 19.64
CA GLY A 34 -12.45 -26.93 19.51
C GLY A 34 -11.97 -27.30 18.10
N MET A 35 -12.14 -26.42 17.10
CA MET A 35 -11.56 -26.64 15.77
C MET A 35 -10.03 -26.45 15.81
N ARG A 36 -9.32 -27.23 15.02
CA ARG A 36 -7.89 -27.04 14.83
C ARG A 36 -7.64 -25.99 13.72
N MET A 37 -6.66 -25.15 13.93
CA MET A 37 -6.28 -24.12 12.94
C MET A 37 -5.98 -24.71 11.56
N GLN A 38 -5.33 -25.87 11.51
CA GLN A 38 -5.04 -26.58 10.26
C GLN A 38 -6.28 -26.97 9.44
N ASP A 39 -7.45 -27.08 10.08
CA ASP A 39 -8.71 -27.47 9.44
C ASP A 39 -9.51 -26.23 8.99
N MET A 40 -9.06 -25.04 9.39
CA MET A 40 -9.74 -23.76 9.10
C MET A 40 -9.17 -23.02 7.90
N VAL A 41 -7.92 -23.28 7.54
CA VAL A 41 -7.21 -22.56 6.49
C VAL A 41 -6.49 -23.53 5.55
N PRO A 42 -6.25 -23.14 4.28
CA PRO A 42 -5.47 -23.97 3.37
C PRO A 42 -4.09 -24.32 3.92
N LYS A 43 -3.57 -25.48 3.54
CA LYS A 43 -2.32 -26.02 4.06
C LYS A 43 -1.13 -25.05 3.97
N GLU A 44 -1.03 -24.28 2.89
CA GLU A 44 0.04 -23.30 2.68
C GLU A 44 -0.08 -22.12 3.65
N ALA A 45 -1.29 -21.60 3.83
CA ALA A 45 -1.60 -20.55 4.81
C ALA A 45 -1.31 -21.03 6.23
N TYR A 46 -1.73 -22.27 6.56
CA TYR A 46 -1.47 -22.89 7.85
C TYR A 46 0.02 -22.91 8.18
N HIS A 47 0.87 -23.40 7.27
CA HIS A 47 2.32 -23.46 7.53
C HIS A 47 2.92 -22.10 7.87
N ASN A 48 2.49 -21.05 7.17
CA ASN A 48 2.99 -19.72 7.45
C ASN A 48 2.50 -19.18 8.81
N ILE A 49 1.22 -19.36 9.13
CA ILE A 49 0.65 -18.95 10.40
C ILE A 49 1.31 -19.75 11.54
N HIS A 50 1.42 -21.07 11.41
CA HIS A 50 2.05 -21.96 12.39
C HIS A 50 3.49 -21.53 12.70
N ASN A 51 4.33 -21.32 11.70
CA ASN A 51 5.72 -20.91 11.91
C ASN A 51 5.82 -19.58 12.66
N ASN A 52 4.97 -18.62 12.35
CA ASN A 52 4.93 -17.34 13.04
C ASN A 52 4.35 -17.44 14.45
N LEU A 53 3.39 -18.34 14.67
CA LEU A 53 2.85 -18.64 16.00
C LEU A 53 3.94 -19.26 16.89
N GLN A 54 4.64 -20.28 16.42
CA GLN A 54 5.74 -20.89 17.16
C GLN A 54 6.85 -19.88 17.49
N LYS A 55 7.16 -18.99 16.55
CA LYS A 55 8.09 -17.88 16.78
C LYS A 55 7.58 -16.91 17.86
N ALA A 56 6.30 -16.55 17.84
CA ALA A 56 5.71 -15.67 18.85
C ALA A 56 5.78 -16.29 20.25
N ILE A 57 5.41 -17.57 20.38
CA ILE A 57 5.48 -18.32 21.64
C ILE A 57 6.92 -18.39 22.14
N ALA A 58 7.87 -18.79 21.29
CA ALA A 58 9.27 -18.96 21.68
C ALA A 58 9.96 -17.67 22.12
N THR A 59 9.54 -16.52 21.55
CA THR A 59 10.16 -15.21 21.83
C THR A 59 9.40 -14.37 22.85
N GLY A 60 8.15 -14.73 23.18
CA GLY A 60 7.25 -13.88 23.97
C GLY A 60 6.88 -12.56 23.29
N ARG A 61 7.10 -12.44 21.97
CA ARG A 61 6.86 -11.22 21.20
C ARG A 61 5.87 -11.49 20.07
N GLY A 62 5.07 -10.48 19.73
CA GLY A 62 4.15 -10.57 18.59
C GLY A 62 4.89 -10.86 17.28
N SER A 63 4.23 -11.60 16.39
CA SER A 63 4.69 -11.85 15.03
C SER A 63 3.56 -11.60 14.03
N THR A 64 3.89 -11.53 12.75
CA THR A 64 2.91 -11.27 11.67
C THR A 64 3.11 -12.31 10.57
N ALA A 65 2.00 -12.92 10.14
CA ALA A 65 1.93 -13.82 9.01
C ALA A 65 0.97 -13.26 7.96
N HIS A 66 1.31 -13.42 6.67
CA HIS A 66 0.43 -13.07 5.56
C HIS A 66 0.05 -14.34 4.81
N HIS A 67 -1.19 -14.43 4.35
CA HIS A 67 -1.60 -15.51 3.47
C HIS A 67 -2.66 -15.03 2.47
N GLU A 68 -2.83 -15.84 1.44
CA GLU A 68 -3.84 -15.68 0.41
C GLU A 68 -4.90 -16.76 0.59
N LEU A 69 -6.15 -16.43 0.30
CA LEU A 69 -7.27 -17.34 0.34
C LEU A 69 -8.16 -17.09 -0.86
N ASP A 70 -8.45 -18.13 -1.64
CA ASP A 70 -9.48 -18.08 -2.67
C ASP A 70 -10.85 -18.29 -2.00
N VAL A 71 -11.69 -17.29 -2.11
CA VAL A 71 -13.08 -17.32 -1.63
C VAL A 71 -14.00 -17.14 -2.84
N ASP A 72 -14.70 -18.17 -3.22
CA ASP A 72 -15.63 -18.18 -4.35
C ASP A 72 -15.00 -17.70 -5.68
N GLY A 73 -13.76 -18.08 -5.95
CA GLY A 73 -13.00 -17.68 -7.13
C GLY A 73 -12.40 -16.28 -7.08
N THR A 74 -12.46 -15.62 -5.92
CA THR A 74 -11.82 -14.32 -5.67
C THR A 74 -10.67 -14.47 -4.69
N LEU A 75 -9.48 -13.99 -5.09
CA LEU A 75 -8.31 -14.03 -4.24
C LEU A 75 -8.33 -12.91 -3.21
N HIS A 76 -8.35 -13.29 -1.95
CA HIS A 76 -8.27 -12.38 -0.80
C HIS A 76 -6.91 -12.48 -0.13
N TYR A 77 -6.45 -11.36 0.44
CA TYR A 77 -5.18 -11.24 1.15
C TYR A 77 -5.43 -10.95 2.62
N TYR A 78 -4.83 -11.75 3.50
CA TYR A 78 -5.00 -11.63 4.95
C TYR A 78 -3.68 -11.38 5.67
N GLU A 79 -3.72 -10.49 6.66
CA GLU A 79 -2.66 -10.25 7.63
C GLU A 79 -3.10 -10.82 8.98
N ASN A 80 -2.33 -11.77 9.54
CA ASN A 80 -2.54 -12.30 10.87
C ASN A 80 -1.48 -11.75 11.81
N ARG A 81 -1.90 -10.99 12.80
CA ARG A 81 -1.04 -10.54 13.90
C ARG A 81 -1.26 -11.47 15.08
N ILE A 82 -0.18 -12.08 15.54
CA ILE A 82 -0.17 -13.14 16.55
C ILE A 82 0.48 -12.59 17.80
N PHE A 83 -0.23 -12.64 18.92
CA PHE A 83 0.23 -12.12 20.21
C PHE A 83 0.13 -13.23 21.24
N PRO A 84 1.23 -13.70 21.86
CA PRO A 84 1.15 -14.58 23.01
C PRO A 84 0.49 -13.82 24.17
N LEU A 85 -0.55 -14.40 24.76
CA LEU A 85 -1.25 -13.83 25.92
C LEU A 85 -0.58 -14.27 27.23
N ASP A 86 -0.33 -15.58 27.34
CA ASP A 86 0.31 -16.21 28.47
C ASP A 86 0.99 -17.53 28.05
N GLU A 87 1.23 -18.43 29.01
CA GLU A 87 1.87 -19.73 28.76
C GLU A 87 0.96 -20.76 28.06
N GLU A 88 -0.35 -20.48 27.94
CA GLU A 88 -1.32 -21.41 27.35
C GLU A 88 -2.00 -20.88 26.11
N TYR A 89 -2.12 -19.54 25.96
CA TYR A 89 -2.98 -18.91 24.96
C TYR A 89 -2.29 -17.91 24.07
N VAL A 90 -2.76 -17.83 22.84
CA VAL A 90 -2.36 -16.82 21.84
C VAL A 90 -3.60 -16.14 21.28
N LEU A 91 -3.50 -14.83 21.08
CA LEU A 91 -4.48 -14.02 20.34
C LEU A 91 -4.02 -13.89 18.89
N ILE A 92 -4.89 -14.18 17.95
CA ILE A 92 -4.67 -13.92 16.54
C ILE A 92 -5.69 -12.88 16.08
N MET A 93 -5.18 -11.78 15.55
CA MET A 93 -5.96 -10.75 14.85
C MET A 93 -5.81 -11.00 13.35
N CYS A 94 -6.88 -11.41 12.69
CA CYS A 94 -6.94 -11.60 11.25
C CYS A 94 -7.60 -10.38 10.59
N ARG A 95 -6.90 -9.76 9.65
CA ARG A 95 -7.37 -8.59 8.90
C ARG A 95 -7.36 -8.89 7.40
N ASP A 96 -8.49 -8.63 6.73
CA ASP A 96 -8.51 -8.58 5.27
C ASP A 96 -7.81 -7.30 4.80
N ILE A 97 -6.76 -7.47 4.00
CA ILE A 97 -5.96 -6.40 3.42
C ILE A 97 -6.09 -6.33 1.90
N SER A 98 -7.08 -7.02 1.31
CA SER A 98 -7.24 -7.15 -0.14
C SER A 98 -7.39 -5.79 -0.84
N GLU A 99 -8.19 -4.88 -0.28
CA GLU A 99 -8.35 -3.52 -0.82
C GLU A 99 -7.03 -2.74 -0.81
N ARG A 100 -6.25 -2.86 0.28
CA ARG A 100 -4.94 -2.22 0.39
C ARG A 100 -3.96 -2.77 -0.64
N VAL A 101 -3.92 -4.10 -0.81
CA VAL A 101 -3.07 -4.76 -1.80
C VAL A 101 -3.47 -4.37 -3.22
N ALA A 102 -4.77 -4.40 -3.54
CA ALA A 102 -5.28 -4.00 -4.85
C ALA A 102 -4.95 -2.53 -5.18
N THR A 103 -5.11 -1.63 -4.21
CA THR A 103 -4.76 -0.21 -4.36
C THR A 103 -3.26 -0.05 -4.64
N GLN A 104 -2.42 -0.74 -3.89
CA GLN A 104 -0.98 -0.69 -4.07
C GLN A 104 -0.56 -1.23 -5.46
N GLN A 105 -1.12 -2.36 -5.88
CA GLN A 105 -0.87 -2.96 -7.20
C GLN A 105 -1.31 -2.02 -8.32
N ASN A 106 -2.48 -1.39 -8.20
CA ASN A 106 -2.96 -0.42 -9.18
C ASN A 106 -2.03 0.79 -9.30
N LEU A 107 -1.53 1.32 -8.18
CA LEU A 107 -0.56 2.41 -8.18
C LEU A 107 0.75 2.02 -8.89
N GLU A 108 1.24 0.79 -8.66
CA GLU A 108 2.44 0.28 -9.34
C GLU A 108 2.23 0.11 -10.84
N ILE A 109 1.06 -0.42 -11.25
CA ILE A 109 0.69 -0.54 -12.66
C ILE A 109 0.64 0.85 -13.30
N PHE A 110 -0.02 1.82 -12.65
CA PHE A 110 -0.12 3.19 -13.12
C PHE A 110 1.26 3.83 -13.33
N LYS A 111 2.16 3.68 -12.33
CA LYS A 111 3.53 4.15 -12.43
C LYS A 111 4.26 3.53 -13.63
N ARG A 112 4.18 2.21 -13.79
CA ARG A 112 4.82 1.50 -14.93
C ARG A 112 4.27 1.96 -16.29
N VAL A 113 2.96 2.25 -16.37
CA VAL A 113 2.36 2.77 -17.60
C VAL A 113 2.91 4.17 -17.90
N LEU A 114 2.91 5.06 -16.92
CA LEU A 114 3.43 6.42 -17.09
C LEU A 114 4.93 6.45 -17.44
N ASP A 115 5.72 5.52 -16.90
CA ASP A 115 7.15 5.41 -17.21
C ASP A 115 7.44 4.87 -18.64
N LYS A 116 6.44 4.27 -19.31
CA LYS A 116 6.55 3.82 -20.71
C LYS A 116 6.03 4.84 -21.72
N VAL A 117 5.36 5.90 -21.27
CA VAL A 117 4.90 6.96 -22.15
C VAL A 117 6.11 7.77 -22.63
N SER A 118 6.15 8.06 -23.94
CA SER A 118 7.23 8.83 -24.56
C SER A 118 7.16 10.33 -24.27
N ASP A 119 6.03 10.79 -23.76
CA ASP A 119 5.85 12.19 -23.35
C ASP A 119 6.40 12.40 -21.93
N SER A 120 7.03 13.52 -21.70
CA SER A 120 7.48 13.95 -20.38
C SER A 120 6.30 14.34 -19.50
N ILE A 121 6.07 13.59 -18.44
CA ILE A 121 4.94 13.77 -17.50
C ILE A 121 5.47 14.15 -16.13
N LEU A 122 4.89 15.18 -15.54
CA LEU A 122 5.14 15.55 -14.14
C LEU A 122 3.84 15.95 -13.44
N ALA A 123 3.82 15.77 -12.11
CA ALA A 123 2.78 16.31 -11.24
C ALA A 123 3.43 17.20 -10.18
N VAL A 124 2.80 18.34 -9.95
CA VAL A 124 3.24 19.31 -8.94
C VAL A 124 2.07 19.70 -8.04
N SER A 125 2.37 19.92 -6.77
CA SER A 125 1.41 20.49 -5.84
C SER A 125 1.20 21.98 -6.11
N VAL A 126 0.17 22.55 -5.51
CA VAL A 126 -0.19 23.98 -5.69
C VAL A 126 0.90 24.95 -5.23
N ASP A 127 1.81 24.49 -4.37
CA ASP A 127 2.97 25.26 -3.91
C ASP A 127 4.23 25.03 -4.77
N GLY A 128 4.07 24.28 -5.88
CA GLY A 128 5.13 23.98 -6.84
C GLY A 128 6.04 22.80 -6.46
N THR A 129 5.75 22.07 -5.40
CA THR A 129 6.54 20.88 -5.03
C THR A 129 6.35 19.79 -6.09
N LEU A 130 7.45 19.24 -6.59
CA LEU A 130 7.43 18.14 -7.55
C LEU A 130 7.02 16.85 -6.83
N VAL A 131 5.79 16.37 -7.11
CA VAL A 131 5.19 15.19 -6.49
C VAL A 131 5.49 13.94 -7.28
N TYR A 132 5.49 14.05 -8.61
CA TYR A 132 5.77 12.95 -9.52
C TYR A 132 6.48 13.46 -10.78
N ALA A 133 7.36 12.65 -11.32
CA ALA A 133 7.92 12.79 -12.66
C ALA A 133 8.13 11.39 -13.24
N ASN A 134 7.71 11.18 -14.50
CA ASN A 134 7.96 9.92 -15.16
C ASN A 134 9.41 9.81 -15.63
N ARG A 135 9.82 8.60 -15.98
CA ARG A 135 11.18 8.34 -16.43
C ARG A 135 11.60 9.23 -17.60
N GLN A 136 10.71 9.46 -18.56
CA GLN A 136 10.99 10.32 -19.71
C GLN A 136 11.34 11.76 -19.30
N PHE A 137 10.60 12.34 -18.33
CA PHE A 137 10.89 13.67 -17.81
C PHE A 137 12.25 13.73 -17.10
N ILE A 138 12.53 12.73 -16.26
CA ILE A 138 13.80 12.64 -15.52
C ILE A 138 14.99 12.56 -16.47
N GLU A 139 14.93 11.71 -17.50
CA GLU A 139 16.00 11.52 -18.48
C GLU A 139 16.16 12.77 -19.40
N GLU A 140 15.04 13.36 -19.84
CA GLU A 140 15.05 14.49 -20.78
C GLU A 140 15.57 15.78 -20.12
N TYR A 141 15.22 16.00 -18.84
CA TYR A 141 15.52 17.24 -18.14
C TYR A 141 16.58 17.10 -17.03
N GLY A 142 17.12 15.92 -16.81
CA GLY A 142 18.21 15.67 -15.85
C GLY A 142 17.83 15.96 -14.40
N VAL A 143 16.58 15.75 -14.04
CA VAL A 143 16.06 15.99 -12.69
C VAL A 143 16.45 14.82 -11.78
N LYS A 144 16.81 15.10 -10.53
CA LYS A 144 17.10 14.05 -9.55
C LYS A 144 15.80 13.34 -9.13
N GLU A 145 15.90 12.04 -8.84
CA GLU A 145 14.76 11.21 -8.41
C GLU A 145 14.21 11.56 -7.00
N GLU A 146 14.85 12.46 -6.27
CA GLU A 146 14.39 12.90 -4.95
C GLU A 146 13.18 13.84 -5.06
N LEU A 147 12.00 13.22 -5.25
CA LEU A 147 10.72 13.90 -5.32
C LEU A 147 10.27 14.35 -3.91
N GLY A 148 9.44 15.39 -3.85
CA GLY A 148 8.84 15.89 -2.60
C GLY A 148 9.60 17.03 -1.92
N THR A 149 10.84 17.32 -2.31
CA THR A 149 11.65 18.42 -1.75
C THR A 149 11.95 19.52 -2.76
N GLN A 150 11.86 19.22 -4.06
CA GLN A 150 12.22 20.16 -5.12
C GLN A 150 10.99 20.94 -5.60
N LYS A 151 11.18 22.23 -5.88
CA LYS A 151 10.18 23.05 -6.52
C LYS A 151 10.40 23.05 -8.04
N VAL A 152 9.31 22.92 -8.79
CA VAL A 152 9.36 22.83 -10.25
C VAL A 152 10.00 24.08 -10.90
N TYR A 153 9.84 25.25 -10.29
CA TYR A 153 10.42 26.50 -10.76
C TYR A 153 11.88 26.69 -10.36
N ASP A 154 12.40 25.90 -9.41
CA ASP A 154 13.81 25.89 -8.96
C ASP A 154 14.64 24.83 -9.69
N LEU A 155 14.00 24.00 -10.54
CA LEU A 155 14.74 23.01 -11.34
C LEU A 155 15.76 23.72 -12.23
N PRO A 156 17.00 23.21 -12.35
CA PRO A 156 18.06 23.83 -13.17
C PRO A 156 17.67 24.05 -14.63
N VAL A 157 16.72 23.26 -15.11
CA VAL A 157 16.20 23.26 -16.48
C VAL A 157 14.96 24.13 -16.66
N SER A 158 14.35 24.61 -15.57
CA SER A 158 13.14 25.45 -15.66
C SER A 158 13.49 26.86 -16.10
N LEU A 159 12.78 27.33 -17.13
CA LEU A 159 12.83 28.73 -17.58
C LEU A 159 11.66 29.56 -17.02
N ASN A 160 10.87 28.99 -16.11
CA ASN A 160 9.73 29.66 -15.49
C ASN A 160 10.06 30.04 -14.06
N THR A 161 9.74 31.31 -13.72
CA THR A 161 9.90 31.81 -12.35
C THR A 161 8.73 31.35 -11.45
N LYS A 162 8.92 31.49 -10.12
CA LYS A 162 7.84 31.27 -9.16
C LYS A 162 6.60 32.13 -9.47
N GLU A 163 6.78 33.38 -9.87
CA GLU A 163 5.67 34.32 -10.21
C GLU A 163 4.83 33.79 -11.38
N ILE A 164 5.48 33.26 -12.41
CA ILE A 164 4.79 32.66 -13.56
C ILE A 164 4.02 31.40 -13.10
N PHE A 165 4.60 30.60 -12.22
CA PHE A 165 3.95 29.42 -11.67
C PHE A 165 2.72 29.81 -10.85
N ASP A 166 2.86 30.73 -9.89
CA ASP A 166 1.77 31.22 -9.03
C ASP A 166 0.60 31.78 -9.84
N LYS A 167 0.89 32.56 -10.88
CA LYS A 167 -0.13 33.09 -11.82
C LYS A 167 -0.90 31.95 -12.49
N ARG A 168 -0.23 30.91 -12.95
CA ARG A 168 -0.86 29.74 -13.58
C ARG A 168 -1.72 28.94 -12.61
N VAL A 169 -1.26 28.75 -11.37
CA VAL A 169 -2.05 28.10 -10.32
C VAL A 169 -3.34 28.88 -10.06
N GLN A 170 -3.26 30.22 -10.04
CA GLN A 170 -4.46 31.05 -9.88
C GLN A 170 -5.40 30.92 -11.08
N GLU A 171 -4.89 30.95 -12.31
CA GLU A 171 -5.69 30.75 -13.52
C GLU A 171 -6.41 29.38 -13.52
N ILE A 172 -5.76 28.31 -13.05
CA ILE A 172 -6.37 26.97 -12.90
C ILE A 172 -7.52 27.00 -11.90
N ARG A 173 -7.34 27.68 -10.76
CA ARG A 173 -8.38 27.81 -9.73
C ARG A 173 -9.60 28.58 -10.25
N ASP A 174 -9.36 29.66 -10.97
CA ASP A 174 -10.43 30.53 -11.47
C ASP A 174 -11.23 29.88 -12.59
N ASN A 175 -10.61 29.00 -13.40
CA ASN A 175 -11.21 28.34 -14.56
C ASN A 175 -11.73 26.90 -14.28
N GLY A 176 -11.77 26.45 -13.02
CA GLY A 176 -12.36 25.17 -12.66
C GLY A 176 -11.49 23.93 -12.90
N GLY A 177 -10.18 24.09 -12.96
CA GLY A 177 -9.26 22.97 -12.73
C GLY A 177 -8.60 22.29 -13.92
N ASN A 178 -9.09 22.45 -15.16
CA ASN A 178 -8.43 21.91 -16.35
C ASN A 178 -7.94 23.03 -17.26
N PHE A 179 -6.62 23.19 -17.29
CA PHE A 179 -5.99 24.25 -18.06
C PHE A 179 -4.74 23.73 -18.76
N ALA A 180 -4.64 23.92 -20.08
CA ALA A 180 -3.45 23.58 -20.85
C ALA A 180 -2.60 24.84 -21.05
N TYR A 181 -1.32 24.75 -20.70
CA TYR A 181 -0.36 25.82 -20.93
C TYR A 181 0.97 25.28 -21.47
N ARG A 182 1.75 26.15 -22.07
CA ARG A 182 3.09 25.81 -22.55
C ARG A 182 4.14 26.26 -21.51
N ALA A 183 4.80 25.32 -20.87
CA ALA A 183 5.97 25.55 -20.03
C ALA A 183 7.25 25.49 -20.88
N LYS A 184 8.29 26.20 -20.45
CA LYS A 184 9.61 26.19 -21.09
C LYS A 184 10.60 25.50 -20.16
N TYR A 185 11.26 24.46 -20.67
CA TYR A 185 12.35 23.78 -20.02
C TYR A 185 13.52 23.63 -20.99
N THR A 186 14.74 23.53 -20.46
CA THR A 186 15.94 23.27 -21.25
C THR A 186 16.27 21.77 -21.13
N ARG A 187 16.44 21.08 -22.25
CA ARG A 187 16.86 19.67 -22.26
C ARG A 187 18.32 19.53 -21.83
N VAL A 188 18.66 18.37 -21.24
CA VAL A 188 20.04 18.02 -20.92
C VAL A 188 20.85 17.97 -22.21
N GLY A 189 21.97 18.69 -22.25
CA GLY A 189 22.85 18.77 -23.42
C GLY A 189 22.53 19.91 -24.41
N GLU A 190 21.43 20.63 -24.27
CA GLU A 190 21.19 21.86 -25.03
C GLU A 190 21.95 23.04 -24.39
N THR A 191 22.90 23.59 -25.12
CA THR A 191 23.56 24.84 -24.71
C THR A 191 22.64 26.00 -25.07
N LYS A 192 22.30 26.85 -24.10
CA LYS A 192 21.66 28.15 -24.40
C LYS A 192 22.63 28.95 -25.25
N LEU A 193 22.25 29.20 -26.51
CA LEU A 193 22.85 30.26 -27.35
C LEU A 193 22.33 31.60 -26.89
#